data_c2381c9929589da58cfd8fc0e9f3794a
#
_entry.id   c2381c9929589da58cfd8fc0e9f3794a
#
_cell.length_a   1.000
_cell.length_b   1.000
_cell.length_c   1.000
_cell.angle_alpha   90.00
_cell.angle_beta   90.00
_cell.angle_gamma   90.00
#
_symmetry.space_group_name_H-M   'P 1'
#
loop_
_entity.id
_entity.type
_entity.pdbx_description
1 polymer ?
#
loop_
_entity_poly.entity_id
_entity_poly.type
_entity_poly.pdbx_seq_one_letter_code
_entity_poly.pdbx_strand_id
1 'polypeptide(L)'
;MRATLDKLISGTGLLLAVVLLVAGGLLTWASSFIGGQVHDQLAMQGITMPAKAALETPAQHKALDKYAGQKLTTGPQAKAFADHYILVHMNAASGGKTYEQVSGEFLQLSDAEKASADGQKMGQLRQTLFMGNTLRGLLLYGYAFATMGTIAGFAAIGAYLAAALLFALGILGLVHAKRARDEVAVAVAKTGGTPVRV
;
A
#
# COMPACT_ATOMS: atom_id res chain seq x y z
N MET A 1 44.90 3.03 15.46
CA MET A 1 43.86 2.06 15.05
C MET A 1 42.44 2.42 15.49
N ARG A 2 42.14 2.66 16.78
CA ARG A 2 40.74 2.99 17.21
C ARG A 2 40.17 4.20 16.50
N ALA A 3 40.83 5.35 16.47
CA ALA A 3 40.34 6.57 15.82
C ALA A 3 40.12 6.40 14.29
N THR A 4 40.84 5.52 13.62
CA THR A 4 40.65 5.23 12.19
C THR A 4 39.41 4.36 11.96
N LEU A 5 39.19 3.36 12.82
CA LEU A 5 37.99 2.53 12.82
C LEU A 5 36.72 3.36 13.09
N ASP A 6 36.76 4.23 14.11
CA ASP A 6 35.66 5.10 14.46
C ASP A 6 35.28 6.03 13.29
N LYS A 7 36.27 6.57 12.57
CA LYS A 7 36.01 7.39 11.36
C LYS A 7 35.41 6.59 10.22
N LEU A 8 35.87 5.36 9.98
CA LEU A 8 35.33 4.51 8.93
C LEU A 8 33.86 4.12 9.24
N ILE A 9 33.61 3.67 10.48
CA ILE A 9 32.25 3.31 10.90
C ILE A 9 31.31 4.53 10.81
N SER A 10 31.77 5.68 11.33
CA SER A 10 30.97 6.90 11.28
C SER A 10 30.73 7.39 9.85
N GLY A 11 31.75 7.33 8.99
CA GLY A 11 31.63 7.69 7.56
C GLY A 11 30.66 6.79 6.82
N THR A 12 30.73 5.46 7.06
CA THR A 12 29.77 4.50 6.51
C THR A 12 28.36 4.77 7.03
N GLY A 13 28.20 5.06 8.32
CA GLY A 13 26.91 5.41 8.91
C GLY A 13 26.30 6.68 8.28
N LEU A 14 27.10 7.71 8.05
CA LEU A 14 26.65 8.94 7.38
C LEU A 14 26.29 8.68 5.91
N LEU A 15 27.06 7.87 5.19
CA LEU A 15 26.73 7.48 3.83
C LEU A 15 25.37 6.74 3.75
N LEU A 16 25.18 5.77 4.66
CA LEU A 16 23.91 5.05 4.75
C LEU A 16 22.75 5.98 5.12
N ALA A 17 22.98 6.96 5.98
CA ALA A 17 21.95 7.98 6.30
C ALA A 17 21.52 8.75 5.05
N VAL A 18 22.47 9.15 4.20
CA VAL A 18 22.15 9.84 2.93
C VAL A 18 21.35 8.92 1.99
N VAL A 19 21.76 7.65 1.85
CA VAL A 19 21.02 6.67 1.04
C VAL A 19 19.58 6.51 1.54
N LEU A 20 19.40 6.40 2.86
CA LEU A 20 18.05 6.29 3.46
C LEU A 20 17.22 7.56 3.30
N LEU A 21 17.82 8.75 3.32
CA LEU A 21 17.12 10.00 3.03
C LEU A 21 16.60 10.01 1.58
N VAL A 22 17.43 9.61 0.63
CA VAL A 22 17.03 9.52 -0.79
C VAL A 22 15.92 8.47 -0.96
N ALA A 23 16.09 7.29 -0.35
CA ALA A 23 15.06 6.23 -0.39
C ALA A 23 13.74 6.70 0.24
N GLY A 24 13.80 7.39 1.38
CA GLY A 24 12.63 7.99 2.03
C GLY A 24 11.92 9.00 1.14
N GLY A 25 12.67 9.84 0.43
CA GLY A 25 12.13 10.80 -0.55
C GLY A 25 11.40 10.11 -1.71
N LEU A 26 12.01 9.08 -2.30
CA LEU A 26 11.40 8.29 -3.38
C LEU A 26 10.14 7.55 -2.91
N LEU A 27 10.18 6.96 -1.72
CA LEU A 27 9.02 6.29 -1.12
C LEU A 27 7.87 7.27 -0.80
N THR A 28 8.18 8.46 -0.34
CA THR A 28 7.19 9.53 -0.11
C THR A 28 6.53 9.95 -1.43
N TRP A 29 7.34 10.16 -2.46
CA TRP A 29 6.84 10.47 -3.80
C TRP A 29 5.95 9.34 -4.33
N ALA A 30 6.38 8.08 -4.25
CA ALA A 30 5.61 6.92 -4.68
C ALA A 30 4.27 6.81 -3.94
N SER A 31 4.28 6.97 -2.60
CA SER A 31 3.06 6.96 -1.78
C SER A 31 2.07 8.03 -2.21
N SER A 32 2.54 9.26 -2.40
CA SER A 32 1.69 10.39 -2.82
C SER A 32 1.16 10.21 -4.24
N PHE A 33 2.01 9.75 -5.17
CA PHE A 33 1.62 9.47 -6.55
C PHE A 33 0.54 8.39 -6.64
N ILE A 34 0.76 7.25 -5.96
CA ILE A 34 -0.21 6.14 -5.95
C ILE A 34 -1.52 6.60 -5.31
N GLY A 35 -1.45 7.32 -4.18
CA GLY A 35 -2.64 7.83 -3.49
C GLY A 35 -3.47 8.77 -4.37
N GLY A 36 -2.82 9.70 -5.07
CA GLY A 36 -3.46 10.60 -6.03
C GLY A 36 -4.11 9.84 -7.20
N GLN A 37 -3.37 8.91 -7.83
CA GLN A 37 -3.90 8.10 -8.94
C GLN A 37 -5.13 7.28 -8.54
N VAL A 38 -5.08 6.62 -7.37
CA VAL A 38 -6.23 5.84 -6.87
C VAL A 38 -7.43 6.75 -6.61
N HIS A 39 -7.21 7.90 -5.95
CA HIS A 39 -8.27 8.86 -5.68
C HIS A 39 -8.95 9.33 -6.97
N ASP A 40 -8.17 9.78 -7.94
CA ASP A 40 -8.69 10.38 -9.17
C ASP A 40 -9.44 9.36 -10.03
N GLN A 41 -8.88 8.15 -10.17
CA GLN A 41 -9.51 7.08 -10.95
C GLN A 41 -10.82 6.60 -10.31
N LEU A 42 -10.89 6.49 -8.99
CA LEU A 42 -12.12 6.12 -8.29
C LEU A 42 -13.14 7.25 -8.33
N ALA A 43 -12.71 8.50 -8.16
CA ALA A 43 -13.59 9.67 -8.24
C ALA A 43 -14.24 9.82 -9.62
N MET A 44 -13.48 9.58 -10.71
CA MET A 44 -13.98 9.63 -12.09
C MET A 44 -15.10 8.62 -12.37
N GLN A 45 -15.18 7.50 -11.62
CA GLN A 45 -16.27 6.54 -11.77
C GLN A 45 -17.60 7.07 -11.26
N GLY A 46 -17.63 8.16 -10.50
CA GLY A 46 -18.83 8.81 -10.01
C GLY A 46 -19.66 7.98 -9.03
N ILE A 47 -19.12 6.88 -8.51
CA ILE A 47 -19.84 5.98 -7.60
C ILE A 47 -20.13 6.70 -6.27
N THR A 48 -21.39 6.63 -5.83
CA THR A 48 -21.80 7.05 -4.49
C THR A 48 -22.09 5.81 -3.66
N MET A 49 -21.54 5.75 -2.45
CA MET A 49 -21.80 4.67 -1.52
C MET A 49 -23.28 4.59 -1.16
N PRO A 50 -23.83 3.38 -0.97
CA PRO A 50 -25.27 3.21 -0.68
C PRO A 50 -25.66 3.94 0.61
N ALA A 51 -26.89 4.44 0.64
CA ALA A 51 -27.48 4.95 1.86
C ALA A 51 -27.70 3.82 2.86
N LYS A 52 -27.69 4.10 4.16
CA LYS A 52 -27.92 3.08 5.20
C LYS A 52 -29.19 2.28 5.00
N ALA A 53 -30.27 2.96 4.56
CA ALA A 53 -31.56 2.33 4.30
C ALA A 53 -31.55 1.33 3.12
N ALA A 54 -30.52 1.35 2.27
CA ALA A 54 -30.34 0.41 1.16
C ALA A 54 -29.48 -0.80 1.52
N LEU A 55 -29.07 -0.94 2.78
CA LEU A 55 -28.29 -2.06 3.28
C LEU A 55 -29.25 -3.08 3.92
N GLU A 56 -29.15 -4.33 3.52
CA GLU A 56 -30.14 -5.36 3.86
C GLU A 56 -29.64 -6.30 4.98
N THR A 57 -28.31 -6.40 5.16
CA THR A 57 -27.74 -7.38 6.09
C THR A 57 -26.89 -6.72 7.17
N PRO A 58 -26.81 -7.34 8.39
CA PRO A 58 -25.90 -6.85 9.43
C PRO A 58 -24.44 -6.75 8.99
N ALA A 59 -23.99 -7.63 8.08
CA ALA A 59 -22.64 -7.60 7.54
C ALA A 59 -22.40 -6.37 6.65
N GLN A 60 -23.39 -5.98 5.84
CA GLN A 60 -23.37 -4.75 5.05
C GLN A 60 -23.31 -3.51 5.95
N HIS A 61 -24.18 -3.42 6.95
CA HIS A 61 -24.18 -2.32 7.92
C HIS A 61 -22.81 -2.18 8.60
N LYS A 62 -22.26 -3.27 9.12
CA LYS A 62 -20.93 -3.27 9.76
C LYS A 62 -19.82 -2.73 8.85
N ALA A 63 -19.87 -3.04 7.57
CA ALA A 63 -18.81 -2.67 6.63
C ALA A 63 -19.02 -1.29 6.00
N LEU A 64 -20.27 -0.89 5.74
CA LEU A 64 -20.61 0.21 4.84
C LEU A 64 -21.21 1.44 5.54
N ASP A 65 -21.80 1.32 6.75
CA ASP A 65 -22.45 2.43 7.46
C ASP A 65 -21.57 3.68 7.59
N LYS A 66 -20.29 3.48 7.85
CA LYS A 66 -19.33 4.57 7.98
C LYS A 66 -19.04 5.34 6.68
N TYR A 67 -19.42 4.74 5.55
CA TYR A 67 -19.22 5.32 4.22
C TYR A 67 -20.53 5.75 3.54
N ALA A 68 -21.67 5.51 4.18
CA ALA A 68 -23.00 5.75 3.58
C ALA A 68 -23.14 7.17 3.00
N GLY A 69 -23.58 7.26 1.76
CA GLY A 69 -23.77 8.50 1.02
C GLY A 69 -22.50 9.24 0.58
N GLN A 70 -21.33 8.76 0.94
CA GLN A 70 -20.06 9.38 0.51
C GLN A 70 -19.74 9.03 -0.95
N LYS A 71 -18.93 9.86 -1.61
CA LYS A 71 -18.30 9.50 -2.88
C LYS A 71 -17.24 8.43 -2.64
N LEU A 72 -17.18 7.43 -3.52
CA LEU A 72 -16.19 6.38 -3.49
C LEU A 72 -14.89 6.91 -4.12
N THR A 73 -13.92 7.23 -3.29
CA THR A 73 -12.65 7.85 -3.70
C THR A 73 -11.42 7.21 -3.07
N THR A 74 -11.60 6.24 -2.19
CA THR A 74 -10.50 5.60 -1.46
C THR A 74 -10.48 4.09 -1.61
N GLY A 75 -9.29 3.49 -1.51
CA GLY A 75 -9.14 2.02 -1.55
C GLY A 75 -9.99 1.28 -0.53
N PRO A 76 -10.03 1.67 0.76
CA PRO A 76 -10.90 1.04 1.75
C PRO A 76 -12.40 1.10 1.39
N GLN A 77 -12.89 2.23 0.82
CA GLN A 77 -14.25 2.32 0.31
C GLN A 77 -14.47 1.36 -0.86
N ALA A 78 -13.52 1.31 -1.81
CA ALA A 78 -13.58 0.42 -2.97
C ALA A 78 -13.69 -1.05 -2.54
N LYS A 79 -12.86 -1.48 -1.59
CA LYS A 79 -12.94 -2.85 -1.03
C LYS A 79 -14.28 -3.11 -0.35
N ALA A 80 -14.73 -2.21 0.50
CA ALA A 80 -15.99 -2.38 1.23
C ALA A 80 -17.16 -2.49 0.25
N PHE A 81 -17.21 -1.64 -0.78
CA PHE A 81 -18.25 -1.67 -1.81
C PHE A 81 -18.19 -2.95 -2.65
N ALA A 82 -17.00 -3.37 -3.08
CA ALA A 82 -16.80 -4.59 -3.86
C ALA A 82 -17.26 -5.85 -3.11
N ASP A 83 -16.90 -5.98 -1.82
CA ASP A 83 -17.11 -7.21 -1.06
C ASP A 83 -18.47 -7.26 -0.36
N HIS A 84 -19.02 -6.11 0.05
CA HIS A 84 -20.23 -6.08 0.87
C HIS A 84 -21.44 -5.46 0.16
N TYR A 85 -21.28 -4.89 -1.04
CA TYR A 85 -22.40 -4.41 -1.84
C TYR A 85 -22.51 -5.19 -3.15
N ILE A 86 -21.50 -5.12 -4.03
CA ILE A 86 -21.56 -5.78 -5.34
C ILE A 86 -21.68 -7.28 -5.19
N LEU A 87 -20.81 -7.92 -4.39
CA LEU A 87 -20.81 -9.38 -4.21
C LEU A 87 -22.14 -9.88 -3.63
N VAL A 88 -22.73 -9.15 -2.68
CA VAL A 88 -24.02 -9.53 -2.07
C VAL A 88 -25.12 -9.53 -3.13
N HIS A 89 -25.22 -8.48 -3.96
CA HIS A 89 -26.20 -8.41 -5.02
C HIS A 89 -25.99 -9.46 -6.13
N MET A 90 -24.72 -9.74 -6.47
CA MET A 90 -24.41 -10.81 -7.42
C MET A 90 -24.86 -12.18 -6.90
N ASN A 91 -24.57 -12.48 -5.63
CA ASN A 91 -24.98 -13.74 -5.00
C ASN A 91 -26.49 -13.86 -4.88
N ALA A 92 -27.17 -12.77 -4.54
CA ALA A 92 -28.65 -12.76 -4.51
C ALA A 92 -29.25 -13.03 -5.90
N ALA A 93 -28.72 -12.39 -6.95
CA ALA A 93 -29.20 -12.58 -8.32
C ALA A 93 -28.94 -13.99 -8.86
N SER A 94 -27.82 -14.63 -8.46
CA SER A 94 -27.39 -15.94 -9.00
C SER A 94 -27.75 -17.13 -8.11
N GLY A 95 -28.37 -16.90 -6.95
CA GLY A 95 -28.52 -17.95 -5.94
C GLY A 95 -27.20 -18.49 -5.42
N GLY A 96 -26.15 -17.66 -5.40
CA GLY A 96 -24.79 -18.02 -4.98
C GLY A 96 -23.92 -18.68 -6.07
N LYS A 97 -24.45 -18.87 -7.29
CA LYS A 97 -23.65 -19.41 -8.40
C LYS A 97 -22.62 -18.37 -8.87
N THR A 98 -21.43 -18.88 -9.22
CA THR A 98 -20.38 -18.05 -9.82
C THR A 98 -20.64 -17.78 -11.30
N TYR A 99 -19.94 -16.79 -11.88
CA TYR A 99 -19.97 -16.56 -13.33
C TYR A 99 -19.59 -17.80 -14.12
N GLU A 100 -18.58 -18.54 -13.69
CA GLU A 100 -18.13 -19.76 -14.38
C GLU A 100 -19.23 -20.84 -14.43
N GLN A 101 -19.90 -21.06 -13.29
CA GLN A 101 -21.00 -22.02 -13.20
C GLN A 101 -22.16 -21.63 -14.14
N VAL A 102 -22.64 -20.40 -14.05
CA VAL A 102 -23.73 -19.91 -14.92
C VAL A 102 -23.31 -19.90 -16.39
N SER A 103 -22.06 -19.52 -16.68
CA SER A 103 -21.53 -19.50 -18.04
C SER A 103 -21.38 -20.91 -18.60
N GLY A 104 -20.91 -21.86 -17.80
CA GLY A 104 -20.82 -23.28 -18.20
C GLY A 104 -22.18 -23.88 -18.50
N GLU A 105 -23.16 -23.69 -17.62
CA GLU A 105 -24.54 -24.12 -17.85
C GLU A 105 -25.14 -23.50 -19.12
N PHE A 106 -24.98 -22.19 -19.33
CA PHE A 106 -25.47 -21.50 -20.52
C PHE A 106 -24.83 -22.01 -21.82
N LEU A 107 -23.54 -22.29 -21.82
CA LEU A 107 -22.83 -22.75 -23.00
C LEU A 107 -23.23 -24.16 -23.43
N GLN A 108 -23.71 -25.00 -22.51
CA GLN A 108 -24.21 -26.34 -22.77
C GLN A 108 -25.61 -26.38 -23.39
N LEU A 109 -26.37 -25.27 -23.32
CA LEU A 109 -27.70 -25.18 -23.95
C LEU A 109 -27.59 -25.26 -25.46
N SER A 110 -28.53 -25.94 -26.10
CA SER A 110 -28.76 -25.88 -27.55
C SER A 110 -29.21 -24.49 -28.00
N ASP A 111 -29.11 -24.19 -29.27
CA ASP A 111 -29.53 -22.89 -29.81
C ASP A 111 -31.03 -22.60 -29.57
N ALA A 112 -31.86 -23.65 -29.64
CA ALA A 112 -33.29 -23.55 -29.33
C ALA A 112 -33.53 -23.21 -27.84
N GLU A 113 -32.80 -23.86 -26.94
CA GLU A 113 -32.88 -23.57 -25.50
C GLU A 113 -32.36 -22.18 -25.16
N LYS A 114 -31.27 -21.72 -25.78
CA LYS A 114 -30.77 -20.34 -25.63
C LYS A 114 -31.78 -19.28 -26.08
N ALA A 115 -32.55 -19.60 -27.14
CA ALA A 115 -33.60 -18.73 -27.66
C ALA A 115 -34.85 -18.70 -26.78
N SER A 116 -35.05 -19.69 -25.90
CA SER A 116 -36.17 -19.73 -24.96
C SER A 116 -36.12 -18.58 -23.92
N ALA A 117 -37.28 -18.30 -23.30
CA ALA A 117 -37.34 -17.29 -22.25
C ALA A 117 -36.36 -17.56 -21.07
N ASP A 118 -36.16 -18.80 -20.69
CA ASP A 118 -35.27 -19.17 -19.60
C ASP A 118 -33.80 -19.12 -20.03
N GLY A 119 -33.49 -19.51 -21.28
CA GLY A 119 -32.15 -19.34 -21.84
C GLY A 119 -31.75 -17.87 -21.92
N GLN A 120 -32.67 -16.99 -22.33
CA GLN A 120 -32.42 -15.54 -22.34
C GLN A 120 -32.17 -14.98 -20.94
N LYS A 121 -32.97 -15.38 -19.93
CA LYS A 121 -32.73 -15.00 -18.53
C LYS A 121 -31.37 -15.46 -18.04
N MET A 122 -30.97 -16.69 -18.35
CA MET A 122 -29.66 -17.22 -18.00
C MET A 122 -28.53 -16.44 -18.68
N GLY A 123 -28.70 -16.05 -19.96
CA GLY A 123 -27.77 -15.19 -20.69
C GLY A 123 -27.62 -13.80 -20.05
N GLN A 124 -28.75 -13.19 -19.62
CA GLN A 124 -28.74 -11.93 -18.89
C GLN A 124 -28.05 -12.05 -17.54
N LEU A 125 -28.33 -13.12 -16.78
CA LEU A 125 -27.66 -13.39 -15.51
C LEU A 125 -26.14 -13.55 -15.71
N ARG A 126 -25.72 -14.33 -16.72
CA ARG A 126 -24.32 -14.48 -17.10
C ARG A 126 -23.65 -13.14 -17.37
N GLN A 127 -24.31 -12.24 -18.11
CA GLN A 127 -23.81 -10.91 -18.40
C GLN A 127 -23.71 -10.05 -17.13
N THR A 128 -24.72 -10.09 -16.26
CA THR A 128 -24.73 -9.41 -14.98
C THR A 128 -23.57 -9.84 -14.08
N LEU A 129 -23.33 -11.14 -13.99
CA LEU A 129 -22.22 -11.68 -13.21
C LEU A 129 -20.86 -11.32 -13.81
N PHE A 130 -20.72 -11.31 -15.13
CA PHE A 130 -19.51 -10.84 -15.81
C PHE A 130 -19.19 -9.40 -15.48
N MET A 131 -20.17 -8.51 -15.65
CA MET A 131 -20.03 -7.08 -15.35
C MET A 131 -19.75 -6.83 -13.87
N GLY A 132 -20.47 -7.51 -12.98
CA GLY A 132 -20.28 -7.42 -11.54
C GLY A 132 -18.87 -7.88 -11.10
N ASN A 133 -18.38 -9.00 -11.62
CA ASN A 133 -17.03 -9.48 -11.34
C ASN A 133 -15.96 -8.53 -11.89
N THR A 134 -16.16 -7.97 -13.08
CA THR A 134 -15.24 -7.01 -13.68
C THR A 134 -15.14 -5.75 -12.83
N LEU A 135 -16.29 -5.14 -12.48
CA LEU A 135 -16.32 -3.95 -11.63
C LEU A 135 -15.70 -4.24 -10.25
N ARG A 136 -16.07 -5.37 -9.65
CA ARG A 136 -15.50 -5.81 -8.37
C ARG A 136 -13.98 -5.98 -8.45
N GLY A 137 -13.48 -6.62 -9.51
CA GLY A 137 -12.04 -6.78 -9.75
C GLY A 137 -11.31 -5.45 -9.86
N LEU A 138 -11.83 -4.51 -10.64
CA LEU A 138 -11.24 -3.17 -10.79
C LEU A 138 -11.20 -2.39 -9.47
N LEU A 139 -12.27 -2.46 -8.68
CA LEU A 139 -12.31 -1.84 -7.35
C LEU A 139 -11.30 -2.45 -6.38
N LEU A 140 -11.14 -3.79 -6.42
CA LEU A 140 -10.15 -4.49 -5.60
C LEU A 140 -8.71 -4.19 -6.05
N TYR A 141 -8.44 -3.95 -7.33
CA TYR A 141 -7.17 -3.40 -7.79
C TYR A 141 -6.93 -2.00 -7.22
N GLY A 142 -7.93 -1.12 -7.26
CA GLY A 142 -7.84 0.20 -6.60
C GLY A 142 -7.46 0.09 -5.12
N TYR A 143 -8.08 -0.85 -4.39
CA TYR A 143 -7.71 -1.14 -3.00
C TYR A 143 -6.28 -1.67 -2.87
N ALA A 144 -5.85 -2.58 -3.73
CA ALA A 144 -4.50 -3.15 -3.68
C ALA A 144 -3.43 -2.05 -3.89
N PHE A 145 -3.61 -1.19 -4.90
CA PHE A 145 -2.72 -0.06 -5.13
C PHE A 145 -2.73 0.95 -3.97
N ALA A 146 -3.90 1.28 -3.41
CA ALA A 146 -3.98 2.13 -2.21
C ALA A 146 -3.20 1.55 -1.03
N THR A 147 -3.25 0.22 -0.85
CA THR A 147 -2.49 -0.49 0.18
C THR A 147 -0.99 -0.39 -0.07
N MET A 148 -0.53 -0.56 -1.33
CA MET A 148 0.88 -0.37 -1.70
C MET A 148 1.36 1.05 -1.41
N GLY A 149 0.55 2.07 -1.75
CA GLY A 149 0.85 3.47 -1.40
C GLY A 149 0.98 3.70 0.10
N THR A 150 0.11 3.08 0.90
CA THR A 150 0.16 3.15 2.36
C THR A 150 1.43 2.49 2.91
N ILE A 151 1.80 1.31 2.41
CA ILE A 151 3.04 0.61 2.79
C ILE A 151 4.26 1.46 2.45
N ALA A 152 4.30 2.05 1.26
CA ALA A 152 5.38 2.96 0.86
C ALA A 152 5.50 4.17 1.79
N GLY A 153 4.36 4.74 2.23
CA GLY A 153 4.35 5.83 3.21
C GLY A 153 4.94 5.45 4.57
N PHE A 154 4.55 4.29 5.11
CA PHE A 154 5.15 3.79 6.36
C PHE A 154 6.64 3.46 6.21
N ALA A 155 7.05 2.86 5.08
CA ALA A 155 8.44 2.60 4.78
C ALA A 155 9.26 3.89 4.68
N ALA A 156 8.71 4.97 4.12
CA ALA A 156 9.35 6.29 4.08
C ALA A 156 9.60 6.83 5.49
N ILE A 157 8.62 6.75 6.38
CA ILE A 157 8.77 7.17 7.78
C ILE A 157 9.89 6.37 8.46
N GLY A 158 9.91 5.04 8.29
CA GLY A 158 10.97 4.18 8.81
C GLY A 158 12.36 4.57 8.29
N ALA A 159 12.46 4.85 6.97
CA ALA A 159 13.71 5.30 6.36
C ALA A 159 14.20 6.63 6.92
N TYR A 160 13.33 7.61 7.13
CA TYR A 160 13.71 8.89 7.73
C TYR A 160 14.15 8.74 9.18
N LEU A 161 13.47 7.93 9.98
CA LEU A 161 13.86 7.68 11.38
C LEU A 161 15.21 6.99 11.46
N ALA A 162 15.45 5.99 10.61
CA ALA A 162 16.74 5.30 10.55
C ALA A 162 17.86 6.23 10.06
N ALA A 163 17.58 7.07 9.05
CA ALA A 163 18.52 8.07 8.57
C ALA A 163 18.92 9.07 9.68
N ALA A 164 17.95 9.60 10.41
CA ALA A 164 18.18 10.52 11.51
C ALA A 164 19.04 9.89 12.62
N LEU A 165 18.75 8.62 12.98
CA LEU A 165 19.54 7.88 13.97
C LEU A 165 20.98 7.66 13.50
N LEU A 166 21.18 7.18 12.27
CA LEU A 166 22.50 6.96 11.71
C LEU A 166 23.29 8.26 11.57
N PHE A 167 22.62 9.35 11.20
CA PHE A 167 23.25 10.66 11.12
C PHE A 167 23.74 11.14 12.48
N ALA A 168 22.91 11.04 13.51
CA ALA A 168 23.27 11.41 14.88
C ALA A 168 24.45 10.54 15.40
N LEU A 169 24.37 9.23 15.24
CA LEU A 169 25.45 8.31 15.64
C LEU A 169 26.73 8.55 14.86
N GLY A 170 26.63 8.82 13.56
CA GLY A 170 27.78 9.16 12.71
C GLY A 170 28.49 10.42 13.17
N ILE A 171 27.77 11.48 13.48
CA ILE A 171 28.36 12.73 14.03
C ILE A 171 28.99 12.46 15.39
N LEU A 172 28.29 11.79 16.31
CA LEU A 172 28.84 11.46 17.63
C LEU A 172 30.12 10.62 17.53
N GLY A 173 30.18 9.64 16.63
CA GLY A 173 31.35 8.83 16.37
C GLY A 173 32.52 9.65 15.81
N LEU A 174 32.29 10.61 14.92
CA LEU A 174 33.33 11.53 14.43
C LEU A 174 33.86 12.42 15.54
N VAL A 175 32.97 12.96 16.40
CA VAL A 175 33.36 13.76 17.56
C VAL A 175 34.21 12.92 18.54
N HIS A 176 33.79 11.69 18.81
CA HIS A 176 34.56 10.74 19.66
C HIS A 176 35.92 10.45 19.07
N ALA A 177 36.02 10.14 17.79
CA ALA A 177 37.28 9.88 17.09
C ALA A 177 38.24 11.08 17.14
N LYS A 178 37.74 12.30 17.08
CA LYS A 178 38.53 13.52 17.24
C LYS A 178 39.08 13.65 18.68
N ARG A 179 38.21 13.51 19.70
CA ARG A 179 38.61 13.60 21.11
C ARG A 179 39.72 12.54 21.47
N ALA A 180 39.50 11.28 21.07
CA ALA A 180 40.43 10.21 21.30
C ALA A 180 41.84 10.48 20.67
N ARG A 181 41.85 11.14 19.50
CA ARG A 181 43.12 11.54 18.86
C ARG A 181 43.80 12.68 19.60
N ASP A 182 43.04 13.67 20.06
CA ASP A 182 43.57 14.84 20.76
C ASP A 182 44.11 14.43 22.13
N GLU A 183 43.51 13.50 22.86
CA GLU A 183 44.01 12.92 24.11
C GLU A 183 45.34 12.19 23.92
N VAL A 184 45.48 11.38 22.85
CA VAL A 184 46.77 10.69 22.52
C VAL A 184 47.85 11.72 22.20
N ALA A 185 47.55 12.77 21.44
CA ALA A 185 48.51 13.82 21.11
C ALA A 185 48.99 14.58 22.36
N VAL A 186 48.11 14.89 23.30
CA VAL A 186 48.48 15.52 24.58
C VAL A 186 49.32 14.58 25.46
N ALA A 187 48.98 13.28 25.51
CA ALA A 187 49.75 12.30 26.27
C ALA A 187 51.20 12.14 25.73
N VAL A 188 51.36 12.08 24.38
CA VAL A 188 52.67 12.02 23.73
C VAL A 188 53.50 13.27 24.00
N ALA A 189 52.89 14.46 23.94
CA ALA A 189 53.55 15.73 24.23
C ALA A 189 54.04 15.82 25.67
N LYS A 190 53.30 15.25 26.64
CA LYS A 190 53.67 15.23 28.05
C LYS A 190 54.81 14.24 28.37
N THR A 191 54.96 13.17 27.62
CA THR A 191 55.97 12.12 27.87
C THR A 191 57.27 12.32 27.06
N GLY A 192 57.39 13.38 26.28
CA GLY A 192 58.58 13.68 25.45
C GLY A 192 58.86 12.65 24.35
N GLY A 193 57.88 11.78 24.03
CA GLY A 193 58.00 10.72 23.04
C GLY A 193 57.68 11.21 21.61
N THR A 194 58.41 10.72 20.63
CA THR A 194 58.09 10.89 19.21
C THR A 194 56.77 10.20 18.86
N PRO A 195 55.87 10.82 18.10
CA PRO A 195 54.61 10.21 17.72
C PRO A 195 54.86 8.98 16.84
N VAL A 196 54.52 7.80 17.34
CA VAL A 196 54.45 6.59 16.50
C VAL A 196 53.29 6.77 15.51
N ARG A 197 53.62 6.90 14.23
CA ARG A 197 52.61 6.84 13.17
C ARG A 197 51.96 5.45 13.17
N VAL A 198 50.73 5.38 13.63
CA VAL A 198 49.84 4.20 13.53
C VAL A 198 48.76 4.44 12.50
#